data_60e6010e86bcf4eac51cb455fe453dac
#
_entry.id   60e6010e86bcf4eac51cb455fe453dac
#
_cell.length_a   1.000
_cell.length_b   1.000
_cell.length_c   1.000
_cell.angle_alpha   90.00
_cell.angle_beta   90.00
_cell.angle_gamma   90.00
#
_symmetry.space_group_name_H-M   'P 1'
#
loop_
_entity.id
_entity.type
_entity.pdbx_description
1 polymer ?
#
loop_
_entity_poly.entity_id
_entity_poly.type
_entity_poly.pdbx_seq_one_letter_code
_entity_poly.pdbx_strand_id
1 'polypeptide(L)'
;MDYQALAELLFPDVTETPEQLEARFPQRDLPEGAVVSRMAPSPTGFVHLGNLVQGTISERMTHQSGGVLYLRVEDTDAKREIPGAVEVLINTLKFYNINFDEGATVDGDDGAYGPYRQRQRAAIYHVYAKKLVSEGKAYPCFCTEDELSALREKQEANKETTGYYGKYAVWRDRPMEDIQAQLAAGNPWVLRFRSEGSIDRQFKFDDLVKGKLTITENNVDHVLLKSDGIPTYHFAHAVDDHLMRTTHVVRGDEWLPSLPFHIQLFQALGFKLPKYVHIGPLMKMDGSSKRKLSKRKDPELALTYYKAEGFPIPSVREYIMTVLNSNFEDWRRANPDADIESFKFSPKKLNPAGSLF
;
A
#
# COMPACT_ATOMS: atom_id res chain seq x y z
N MET A 1 16.02 4.02 29.10
CA MET A 1 16.60 3.69 27.79
C MET A 1 17.09 4.97 27.14
N ASP A 2 18.34 5.02 26.70
CA ASP A 2 18.86 6.08 25.84
C ASP A 2 18.52 5.73 24.38
N TYR A 3 17.44 6.30 23.88
CA TYR A 3 16.96 5.99 22.52
C TYR A 3 17.86 6.53 21.41
N GLN A 4 18.59 7.63 21.67
CA GLN A 4 19.55 8.15 20.70
C GLN A 4 20.73 7.17 20.58
N ALA A 5 21.26 6.68 21.69
CA ALA A 5 22.32 5.66 21.67
C ALA A 5 21.83 4.36 21.02
N LEU A 6 20.60 3.95 21.26
CA LEU A 6 20.00 2.79 20.60
C LEU A 6 19.91 2.98 19.08
N ALA A 7 19.48 4.13 18.62
CA ALA A 7 19.39 4.43 17.19
C ALA A 7 20.77 4.35 16.50
N GLU A 8 21.80 4.90 17.13
CA GLU A 8 23.19 4.81 16.63
C GLU A 8 23.72 3.36 16.64
N LEU A 9 23.36 2.58 17.65
CA LEU A 9 23.75 1.17 17.76
C LEU A 9 23.12 0.30 16.64
N LEU A 10 21.84 0.54 16.35
CA LEU A 10 21.10 -0.25 15.34
C LEU A 10 21.37 0.19 13.89
N PHE A 11 21.62 1.47 13.68
CA PHE A 11 21.81 2.08 12.36
C PHE A 11 23.09 2.96 12.31
N PRO A 12 24.29 2.35 12.57
CA PRO A 12 25.53 3.12 12.66
C PRO A 12 25.94 3.77 11.32
N ASP A 13 25.56 3.16 10.20
CA ASP A 13 25.94 3.62 8.85
C ASP A 13 24.94 4.62 8.26
N VAL A 14 23.83 4.90 8.96
CA VAL A 14 22.81 5.84 8.49
C VAL A 14 23.21 7.25 8.93
N THR A 15 23.72 8.04 7.98
CA THR A 15 24.14 9.44 8.19
C THR A 15 23.21 10.46 7.56
N GLU A 16 22.42 10.06 6.57
CA GLU A 16 21.40 10.92 5.95
C GLU A 16 20.27 11.19 6.95
N THR A 17 19.74 12.42 6.90
CA THR A 17 18.67 12.86 7.81
C THR A 17 17.31 12.93 7.11
N PRO A 18 16.20 12.90 7.88
CA PRO A 18 14.87 13.15 7.31
C PRO A 18 14.78 14.47 6.53
N GLU A 19 15.41 15.53 7.02
CA GLU A 19 15.42 16.85 6.38
C GLU A 19 16.12 16.81 5.01
N GLN A 20 17.19 16.04 4.87
CA GLN A 20 17.86 15.81 3.59
C GLN A 20 16.99 15.06 2.61
N LEU A 21 16.21 14.07 3.07
CA LEU A 21 15.24 13.37 2.25
C LEU A 21 14.08 14.29 1.81
N GLU A 22 13.57 15.13 2.70
CA GLU A 22 12.55 16.13 2.36
C GLU A 22 13.03 17.10 1.28
N ALA A 23 14.30 17.51 1.33
CA ALA A 23 14.91 18.38 0.32
C ALA A 23 15.13 17.65 -1.02
N ARG A 24 15.49 16.36 -0.98
CA ARG A 24 15.70 15.54 -2.17
C ARG A 24 14.39 15.24 -2.92
N PHE A 25 13.28 15.15 -2.20
CA PHE A 25 11.94 14.88 -2.73
C PHE A 25 11.01 16.06 -2.42
N PRO A 26 11.14 17.18 -3.14
CA PRO A 26 10.37 18.39 -2.84
C PRO A 26 8.87 18.22 -3.12
N GLN A 27 8.07 19.16 -2.63
CA GLN A 27 6.67 19.26 -3.00
C GLN A 27 6.55 19.43 -4.53
N ARG A 28 5.53 18.82 -5.11
CA ARG A 28 5.27 18.90 -6.55
C ARG A 28 4.70 20.27 -6.92
N ASP A 29 5.15 20.81 -8.03
CA ASP A 29 4.57 22.01 -8.64
C ASP A 29 3.42 21.58 -9.57
N LEU A 30 2.23 21.51 -9.01
CA LEU A 30 1.00 21.05 -9.68
C LEU A 30 -0.14 22.02 -9.41
N PRO A 31 -1.17 22.07 -10.28
CA PRO A 31 -2.38 22.87 -10.05
C PRO A 31 -3.02 22.56 -8.69
N GLU A 32 -3.70 23.55 -8.12
CA GLU A 32 -4.46 23.36 -6.89
C GLU A 32 -5.51 22.24 -7.07
N GLY A 33 -5.57 21.33 -6.11
CA GLY A 33 -6.48 20.19 -6.16
C GLY A 33 -6.02 19.02 -7.05
N ALA A 34 -4.85 19.12 -7.67
CA ALA A 34 -4.30 18.03 -8.46
C ALA A 34 -4.09 16.77 -7.60
N VAL A 35 -4.50 15.63 -8.13
CA VAL A 35 -4.39 14.33 -7.49
C VAL A 35 -3.07 13.68 -7.89
N VAL A 36 -2.30 13.24 -6.90
CA VAL A 36 -1.13 12.36 -7.10
C VAL A 36 -1.49 10.99 -6.55
N SER A 37 -1.47 9.99 -7.39
CA SER A 37 -1.77 8.62 -7.02
C SER A 37 -0.81 7.65 -7.71
N ARG A 38 -0.91 6.38 -7.34
CA ARG A 38 -0.01 5.36 -7.86
C ARG A 38 -0.70 4.02 -8.06
N MET A 39 -0.13 3.25 -8.96
CA MET A 39 -0.23 1.81 -8.89
C MET A 39 1.03 1.27 -8.20
N ALA A 40 0.84 0.37 -7.26
CA ALA A 40 1.92 -0.18 -6.44
C ALA A 40 1.85 -1.72 -6.38
N PRO A 41 1.99 -2.40 -7.53
CA PRO A 41 1.86 -3.85 -7.61
C PRO A 41 3.12 -4.56 -7.15
N SER A 42 2.93 -5.76 -6.59
CA SER A 42 4.01 -6.73 -6.45
C SER A 42 4.26 -7.43 -7.79
N PRO A 43 5.52 -7.72 -8.16
CA PRO A 43 5.88 -8.28 -9.46
C PRO A 43 5.60 -9.80 -9.52
N THR A 44 4.33 -10.19 -9.49
CA THR A 44 3.88 -11.60 -9.44
C THR A 44 3.50 -12.20 -10.79
N GLY A 45 3.57 -11.42 -11.88
CA GLY A 45 3.35 -11.87 -13.26
C GLY A 45 1.90 -12.07 -13.69
N PHE A 46 0.94 -12.08 -12.78
CA PHE A 46 -0.48 -12.20 -13.12
C PHE A 46 -1.17 -10.84 -13.08
N VAL A 47 -1.56 -10.34 -14.25
CA VAL A 47 -2.30 -9.08 -14.37
C VAL A 47 -3.78 -9.38 -14.59
N HIS A 48 -4.62 -8.81 -13.74
CA HIS A 48 -6.04 -9.15 -13.69
C HIS A 48 -6.94 -7.91 -13.70
N LEU A 49 -8.25 -8.13 -13.83
CA LEU A 49 -9.26 -7.06 -13.85
C LEU A 49 -9.13 -6.10 -12.66
N GLY A 50 -8.76 -6.59 -11.48
CA GLY A 50 -8.53 -5.72 -10.31
C GLY A 50 -7.42 -4.69 -10.56
N ASN A 51 -6.38 -5.04 -11.31
CA ASN A 51 -5.34 -4.08 -11.70
C ASN A 51 -5.88 -3.04 -12.68
N LEU A 52 -6.71 -3.45 -13.65
CA LEU A 52 -7.34 -2.53 -14.60
C LEU A 52 -8.32 -1.59 -13.88
N VAL A 53 -9.12 -2.10 -12.97
CA VAL A 53 -10.05 -1.31 -12.15
C VAL A 53 -9.29 -0.27 -11.34
N GLN A 54 -8.28 -0.69 -10.59
CA GLN A 54 -7.45 0.21 -9.81
C GLN A 54 -6.73 1.23 -10.69
N GLY A 55 -6.20 0.80 -11.84
CA GLY A 55 -5.56 1.66 -12.82
C GLY A 55 -6.51 2.69 -13.40
N THR A 56 -7.72 2.28 -13.78
CA THR A 56 -8.76 3.17 -14.31
C THR A 56 -9.16 4.25 -13.29
N ILE A 57 -9.41 3.85 -12.06
CA ILE A 57 -9.76 4.78 -10.98
C ILE A 57 -8.64 5.79 -10.73
N SER A 58 -7.41 5.29 -10.58
CA SER A 58 -6.24 6.13 -10.30
C SER A 58 -5.94 7.07 -11.47
N GLU A 59 -5.99 6.58 -12.69
CA GLU A 59 -5.76 7.36 -13.91
C GLU A 59 -6.81 8.45 -14.07
N ARG A 60 -8.10 8.14 -13.91
CA ARG A 60 -9.15 9.14 -14.01
C ARG A 60 -9.05 10.21 -12.95
N MET A 61 -8.79 9.84 -11.70
CA MET A 61 -8.63 10.81 -10.62
C MET A 61 -7.41 11.72 -10.83
N THR A 62 -6.31 11.20 -11.31
CA THR A 62 -5.08 11.97 -11.54
C THR A 62 -5.20 12.86 -12.78
N HIS A 63 -5.49 12.29 -13.94
CA HIS A 63 -5.44 13.02 -15.20
C HIS A 63 -6.57 14.05 -15.34
N GLN A 64 -7.78 13.77 -14.86
CA GLN A 64 -8.85 14.77 -14.88
C GLN A 64 -8.60 15.99 -13.95
N SER A 65 -7.69 15.86 -12.99
CA SER A 65 -7.32 16.94 -12.05
C SER A 65 -6.02 17.67 -12.43
N GLY A 66 -5.35 17.25 -13.52
CA GLY A 66 -4.04 17.77 -13.89
C GLY A 66 -2.91 17.29 -12.97
N GLY A 67 -3.09 16.12 -12.36
CA GLY A 67 -2.15 15.51 -11.43
C GLY A 67 -1.22 14.49 -12.08
N VAL A 68 -0.70 13.55 -11.28
CA VAL A 68 0.32 12.58 -11.65
C VAL A 68 -0.09 11.18 -11.24
N LEU A 69 -0.02 10.24 -12.18
CA LEU A 69 -0.09 8.81 -11.96
C LEU A 69 1.30 8.19 -12.10
N TYR A 70 1.81 7.55 -11.05
CA TYR A 70 3.10 6.87 -11.12
C TYR A 70 3.02 5.38 -10.81
N LEU A 71 4.01 4.63 -11.30
CA LEU A 71 4.17 3.20 -11.03
C LEU A 71 5.28 2.99 -10.01
N ARG A 72 4.95 2.37 -8.88
CA ARG A 72 5.91 1.89 -7.88
C ARG A 72 5.84 0.37 -7.79
N VAL A 73 6.98 -0.29 -7.96
CA VAL A 73 7.09 -1.75 -7.85
C VAL A 73 7.36 -2.14 -6.39
N GLU A 74 6.47 -2.91 -5.82
CA GLU A 74 6.58 -3.42 -4.45
C GLU A 74 7.23 -4.81 -4.44
N ASP A 75 8.55 -4.83 -4.63
CA ASP A 75 9.41 -6.00 -4.74
C ASP A 75 10.07 -6.42 -3.41
N THR A 76 9.44 -6.10 -2.29
CA THR A 76 9.98 -6.40 -0.95
C THR A 76 9.98 -7.89 -0.59
N ASP A 77 9.24 -8.71 -1.32
CA ASP A 77 9.22 -10.18 -1.17
C ASP A 77 9.89 -10.87 -2.37
N ALA A 78 11.20 -11.13 -2.22
CA ALA A 78 11.99 -11.77 -3.27
C ALA A 78 11.49 -13.15 -3.70
N LYS A 79 10.85 -13.89 -2.78
CA LYS A 79 10.37 -15.25 -3.06
C LYS A 79 9.18 -15.27 -4.03
N ARG A 80 8.49 -14.15 -4.16
CA ARG A 80 7.29 -14.00 -4.99
C ARG A 80 7.55 -13.28 -6.31
N GLU A 81 8.74 -12.77 -6.49
CA GLU A 81 9.12 -12.05 -7.71
C GLU A 81 9.25 -13.01 -8.90
N ILE A 82 8.59 -12.64 -10.00
CA ILE A 82 8.67 -13.38 -11.28
C ILE A 82 9.42 -12.48 -12.28
N PRO A 83 10.52 -12.98 -12.88
CA PRO A 83 11.23 -12.23 -13.91
C PRO A 83 10.31 -11.82 -15.07
N GLY A 84 10.41 -10.56 -15.52
CA GLY A 84 9.57 -10.00 -16.57
C GLY A 84 8.17 -9.56 -16.16
N ALA A 85 7.77 -9.77 -14.89
CA ALA A 85 6.43 -9.41 -14.41
C ALA A 85 6.12 -7.91 -14.51
N VAL A 86 7.12 -7.06 -14.28
CA VAL A 86 6.98 -5.60 -14.40
C VAL A 86 6.69 -5.20 -15.85
N GLU A 87 7.42 -5.76 -16.79
CA GLU A 87 7.21 -5.53 -18.23
C GLU A 87 5.81 -5.97 -18.65
N VAL A 88 5.38 -7.17 -18.27
CA VAL A 88 4.03 -7.67 -18.55
C VAL A 88 2.96 -6.75 -18.00
N LEU A 89 3.13 -6.26 -16.77
CA LEU A 89 2.20 -5.32 -16.15
C LEU A 89 2.11 -4.01 -16.94
N ILE A 90 3.25 -3.38 -17.23
CA ILE A 90 3.32 -2.10 -17.95
C ILE A 90 2.67 -2.24 -19.32
N ASN A 91 3.05 -3.25 -20.10
CA ASN A 91 2.55 -3.48 -21.44
C ASN A 91 1.06 -3.82 -21.45
N THR A 92 0.59 -4.59 -20.47
CA THR A 92 -0.84 -4.93 -20.33
C THR A 92 -1.66 -3.69 -20.02
N LEU A 93 -1.26 -2.89 -19.05
CA LEU A 93 -2.00 -1.68 -18.70
C LEU A 93 -1.97 -0.64 -19.82
N LYS A 94 -0.83 -0.46 -20.48
CA LYS A 94 -0.72 0.39 -21.67
C LYS A 94 -1.65 -0.05 -22.79
N PHE A 95 -1.82 -1.36 -23.02
CA PHE A 95 -2.78 -1.90 -23.97
C PHE A 95 -4.22 -1.45 -23.67
N TYR A 96 -4.57 -1.29 -22.40
CA TYR A 96 -5.88 -0.75 -21.98
C TYR A 96 -5.88 0.78 -21.78
N ASN A 97 -4.89 1.46 -22.35
CA ASN A 97 -4.73 2.92 -22.28
C ASN A 97 -4.54 3.49 -20.85
N ILE A 98 -3.95 2.70 -19.97
CA ILE A 98 -3.47 3.19 -18.67
C ILE A 98 -1.98 3.50 -18.82
N ASN A 99 -1.65 4.79 -18.80
CA ASN A 99 -0.30 5.28 -18.98
C ASN A 99 0.18 5.95 -17.71
N PHE A 100 1.44 5.69 -17.35
CA PHE A 100 2.08 6.31 -16.19
C PHE A 100 2.83 7.58 -16.63
N ASP A 101 2.73 8.63 -15.83
CA ASP A 101 3.44 9.89 -16.06
C ASP A 101 4.89 9.79 -15.60
N GLU A 102 5.16 8.95 -14.60
CA GLU A 102 6.48 8.65 -14.05
C GLU A 102 6.46 7.27 -13.37
N GLY A 103 7.61 6.82 -12.90
CA GLY A 103 7.72 5.59 -12.12
C GLY A 103 8.69 4.58 -12.70
N ALA A 104 8.54 3.32 -12.28
CA ALA A 104 9.32 2.22 -12.82
C ALA A 104 8.99 1.99 -14.29
N THR A 105 10.04 1.79 -15.10
CA THR A 105 9.94 1.39 -16.51
C THR A 105 10.49 -0.02 -16.68
N VAL A 106 10.45 -0.55 -17.91
CA VAL A 106 11.02 -1.87 -18.20
C VAL A 106 12.54 -1.89 -17.91
N ASP A 107 13.24 -0.83 -18.31
CA ASP A 107 14.70 -0.76 -18.26
C ASP A 107 15.26 0.13 -17.15
N GLY A 108 14.43 0.67 -16.29
CA GLY A 108 14.86 1.58 -15.22
C GLY A 108 13.73 2.35 -14.57
N ASP A 109 13.95 3.64 -14.38
CA ASP A 109 12.99 4.55 -13.78
C ASP A 109 12.87 5.84 -14.62
N ASP A 110 11.69 6.45 -14.59
CA ASP A 110 11.41 7.78 -15.14
C ASP A 110 10.79 8.67 -14.06
N GLY A 111 11.31 9.88 -13.89
CA GLY A 111 10.84 10.86 -12.90
C GLY A 111 11.82 11.15 -11.77
N ALA A 112 11.46 12.12 -10.93
CA ALA A 112 12.35 12.70 -9.93
C ALA A 112 12.19 12.12 -8.51
N TYR A 113 11.25 11.20 -8.31
CA TYR A 113 10.92 10.66 -6.98
C TYR A 113 11.40 9.21 -6.77
N GLY A 114 12.23 8.73 -7.68
CA GLY A 114 12.81 7.38 -7.62
C GLY A 114 13.89 7.20 -6.53
N PRO A 115 14.44 5.98 -6.42
CA PRO A 115 14.07 4.79 -7.20
C PRO A 115 12.59 4.38 -6.99
N TYR A 116 11.97 3.80 -8.02
CA TYR A 116 10.57 3.40 -7.94
C TYR A 116 10.39 1.89 -7.66
N ARG A 117 11.48 1.18 -7.38
CA ARG A 117 11.49 -0.19 -6.87
C ARG A 117 11.85 -0.18 -5.40
N GLN A 118 11.03 -0.77 -4.55
CA GLN A 118 11.16 -0.60 -3.09
C GLN A 118 12.46 -1.16 -2.53
N ARG A 119 12.98 -2.27 -3.06
CA ARG A 119 14.29 -2.79 -2.62
C ARG A 119 15.43 -1.81 -2.82
N GLN A 120 15.39 -1.01 -3.88
CA GLN A 120 16.41 0.00 -4.16
C GLN A 120 16.32 1.21 -3.21
N ARG A 121 15.26 1.29 -2.41
CA ARG A 121 14.99 2.36 -1.45
C ARG A 121 15.39 2.00 -0.01
N ALA A 122 16.06 0.89 0.21
CA ALA A 122 16.39 0.40 1.56
C ALA A 122 17.03 1.48 2.45
N ALA A 123 18.00 2.23 1.92
CA ALA A 123 18.66 3.31 2.63
C ALA A 123 17.71 4.43 3.08
N ILE A 124 16.68 4.72 2.27
CA ILE A 124 15.66 5.74 2.59
C ILE A 124 14.82 5.28 3.80
N TYR A 125 14.38 4.03 3.81
CA TYR A 125 13.61 3.50 4.94
C TYR A 125 14.41 3.49 6.23
N HIS A 126 15.70 3.20 6.16
CA HIS A 126 16.58 3.17 7.33
C HIS A 126 16.72 4.55 8.00
N VAL A 127 16.65 5.64 7.24
CA VAL A 127 16.66 7.00 7.81
C VAL A 127 15.46 7.21 8.73
N TYR A 128 14.26 6.84 8.29
CA TYR A 128 13.05 6.98 9.10
C TYR A 128 12.95 5.92 10.19
N ALA A 129 13.48 4.73 9.97
CA ALA A 129 13.62 3.72 11.01
C ALA A 129 14.49 4.23 12.17
N LYS A 130 15.66 4.79 11.86
CA LYS A 130 16.56 5.42 12.84
C LYS A 130 15.87 6.55 13.60
N LYS A 131 15.12 7.40 12.90
CA LYS A 131 14.31 8.47 13.51
C LYS A 131 13.32 7.90 14.53
N LEU A 132 12.53 6.89 14.15
CA LEU A 132 11.54 6.28 15.06
C LEU A 132 12.20 5.66 16.29
N VAL A 133 13.35 5.02 16.13
CA VAL A 133 14.12 4.47 17.28
C VAL A 133 14.60 5.60 18.19
N SER A 134 15.18 6.66 17.62
CA SER A 134 15.68 7.80 18.41
C SER A 134 14.58 8.53 19.21
N GLU A 135 13.34 8.44 18.75
CA GLU A 135 12.16 8.99 19.40
C GLU A 135 11.46 7.99 20.35
N GLY A 136 12.01 6.78 20.51
CA GLY A 136 11.41 5.73 21.34
C GLY A 136 10.15 5.11 20.75
N LYS A 137 9.90 5.28 19.45
CA LYS A 137 8.70 4.80 18.73
C LYS A 137 8.89 3.47 18.04
N ALA A 138 10.09 2.95 18.03
CA ALA A 138 10.43 1.64 17.47
C ALA A 138 11.55 0.99 18.27
N TYR A 139 11.61 -0.33 18.25
CA TYR A 139 12.59 -1.13 19.00
C TYR A 139 12.92 -2.43 18.29
N PRO A 140 14.12 -3.01 18.53
CA PRO A 140 14.50 -4.29 17.95
C PRO A 140 13.81 -5.44 18.68
N CYS A 141 13.41 -6.46 17.93
CA CYS A 141 12.83 -7.68 18.44
C CYS A 141 13.64 -8.89 17.96
N PHE A 142 14.12 -9.69 18.89
CA PHE A 142 14.94 -10.88 18.61
C PHE A 142 14.17 -12.19 18.77
N CYS A 143 12.83 -12.16 18.86
CA CYS A 143 12.01 -13.35 18.89
C CYS A 143 12.24 -14.20 17.63
N THR A 144 12.43 -15.51 17.83
CA THR A 144 12.52 -16.48 16.75
C THR A 144 11.14 -16.81 16.19
N GLU A 145 11.10 -17.44 15.01
CA GLU A 145 9.85 -17.92 14.42
C GLU A 145 9.14 -18.95 15.33
N ASP A 146 9.89 -19.80 15.99
CA ASP A 146 9.34 -20.79 16.93
C ASP A 146 8.70 -20.11 18.15
N GLU A 147 9.36 -19.08 18.72
CA GLU A 147 8.80 -18.30 19.82
C GLU A 147 7.51 -17.57 19.41
N LEU A 148 7.47 -16.99 18.21
CA LEU A 148 6.28 -16.33 17.69
C LEU A 148 5.15 -17.31 17.37
N SER A 149 5.46 -18.51 16.89
CA SER A 149 4.49 -19.57 16.65
C SER A 149 3.89 -20.07 17.96
N ALA A 150 4.73 -20.33 18.97
CA ALA A 150 4.28 -20.72 20.31
C ALA A 150 3.40 -19.64 20.97
N LEU A 151 3.75 -18.37 20.77
CA LEU A 151 2.93 -17.23 21.22
C LEU A 151 1.54 -17.26 20.60
N ARG A 152 1.47 -17.46 19.28
CA ARG A 152 0.20 -17.53 18.55
C ARG A 152 -0.67 -18.68 19.05
N GLU A 153 -0.10 -19.87 19.17
CA GLU A 153 -0.82 -21.05 19.69
C GLU A 153 -1.37 -20.81 21.10
N LYS A 154 -0.59 -20.17 21.96
CA LYS A 154 -1.03 -19.81 23.32
C LYS A 154 -2.20 -18.82 23.29
N GLN A 155 -2.13 -17.78 22.45
CA GLN A 155 -3.20 -16.80 22.32
C GLN A 155 -4.47 -17.45 21.78
N GLU A 156 -4.38 -18.30 20.76
CA GLU A 156 -5.51 -19.04 20.20
C GLU A 156 -6.16 -19.97 21.23
N ALA A 157 -5.35 -20.72 21.99
CA ALA A 157 -5.83 -21.59 23.08
C ALA A 157 -6.57 -20.82 24.18
N ASN A 158 -6.11 -19.61 24.47
CA ASN A 158 -6.73 -18.70 25.44
C ASN A 158 -7.89 -17.88 24.86
N LYS A 159 -8.21 -18.04 23.56
CA LYS A 159 -9.21 -17.22 22.83
C LYS A 159 -8.90 -15.71 22.87
N GLU A 160 -7.62 -15.37 22.92
CA GLU A 160 -7.13 -13.99 22.83
C GLU A 160 -6.83 -13.64 21.36
N THR A 161 -6.86 -12.35 21.04
CA THR A 161 -6.44 -11.88 19.71
C THR A 161 -4.96 -12.19 19.49
N THR A 162 -4.63 -12.76 18.35
CA THR A 162 -3.25 -13.06 17.99
C THR A 162 -2.49 -11.77 17.64
N GLY A 163 -1.22 -11.69 18.04
CA GLY A 163 -0.37 -10.55 17.74
C GLY A 163 0.68 -10.27 18.81
N TYR A 164 1.59 -9.37 18.48
CA TYR A 164 2.69 -8.95 19.36
C TYR A 164 2.31 -7.64 20.06
N TYR A 165 1.77 -7.73 21.26
CA TYR A 165 1.24 -6.59 22.04
C TYR A 165 1.25 -6.86 23.54
N GLY A 166 1.18 -5.80 24.33
CA GLY A 166 1.05 -5.85 25.78
C GLY A 166 2.09 -6.77 26.45
N LYS A 167 1.62 -7.68 27.31
CA LYS A 167 2.47 -8.66 28.01
C LYS A 167 3.22 -9.62 27.06
N TYR A 168 2.76 -9.75 25.82
CA TYR A 168 3.34 -10.61 24.80
C TYR A 168 4.47 -9.95 24.01
N ALA A 169 4.57 -8.62 24.09
CA ALA A 169 5.64 -7.84 23.43
C ALA A 169 6.91 -7.84 24.28
N VAL A 170 7.54 -9.01 24.42
CA VAL A 170 8.62 -9.25 25.39
C VAL A 170 9.90 -8.46 25.16
N TRP A 171 10.13 -7.95 23.94
CA TRP A 171 11.28 -7.10 23.61
C TRP A 171 11.02 -5.61 23.73
N ARG A 172 9.76 -5.21 23.92
CA ARG A 172 9.33 -3.82 23.92
C ARG A 172 10.09 -2.94 24.93
N ASP A 173 10.33 -3.45 26.13
CA ASP A 173 10.93 -2.70 27.24
C ASP A 173 12.20 -3.35 27.78
N ARG A 174 12.91 -4.12 26.95
CA ARG A 174 14.19 -4.72 27.33
C ARG A 174 15.27 -3.65 27.51
N PRO A 175 16.15 -3.82 28.52
CA PRO A 175 17.26 -2.90 28.73
C PRO A 175 18.30 -2.98 27.60
N MET A 176 19.12 -1.94 27.49
CA MET A 176 20.16 -1.82 26.47
C MET A 176 21.14 -3.00 26.50
N GLU A 177 21.46 -3.51 27.67
CA GLU A 177 22.40 -4.62 27.86
C GLU A 177 21.92 -5.92 27.20
N ASP A 178 20.61 -6.18 27.28
CA ASP A 178 20.01 -7.35 26.62
C ASP A 178 20.08 -7.23 25.08
N ILE A 179 19.83 -6.04 24.56
CA ILE A 179 19.92 -5.75 23.13
C ILE A 179 21.36 -5.88 22.63
N GLN A 180 22.32 -5.29 23.36
CA GLN A 180 23.74 -5.38 23.04
C GLN A 180 24.22 -6.84 23.05
N ALA A 181 23.80 -7.65 24.02
CA ALA A 181 24.14 -9.08 24.09
C ALA A 181 23.63 -9.84 22.87
N GLN A 182 22.41 -9.59 22.42
CA GLN A 182 21.86 -10.23 21.23
C GLN A 182 22.59 -9.81 19.95
N LEU A 183 22.91 -8.54 19.81
CA LEU A 183 23.67 -8.03 18.67
C LEU A 183 25.09 -8.59 18.65
N ALA A 184 25.76 -8.67 19.80
CA ALA A 184 27.11 -9.24 19.93
C ALA A 184 27.13 -10.73 19.60
N ALA A 185 26.04 -11.46 19.90
CA ALA A 185 25.86 -12.86 19.51
C ALA A 185 25.53 -13.06 18.03
N GLY A 186 25.31 -11.96 17.26
CA GLY A 186 24.96 -12.03 15.85
C GLY A 186 23.54 -12.54 15.57
N ASN A 187 22.66 -12.49 16.57
CA ASN A 187 21.28 -12.93 16.42
C ASN A 187 20.50 -12.00 15.48
N PRO A 188 19.69 -12.55 14.58
CA PRO A 188 18.84 -11.74 13.70
C PRO A 188 17.75 -11.03 14.49
N TRP A 189 17.36 -9.85 14.02
CA TRP A 189 16.32 -9.03 14.63
C TRP A 189 15.46 -8.36 13.58
N VAL A 190 14.25 -8.03 13.97
CA VAL A 190 13.32 -7.20 13.21
C VAL A 190 13.10 -5.89 13.96
N LEU A 191 12.76 -4.82 13.25
CA LEU A 191 12.34 -3.57 13.86
C LEU A 191 10.83 -3.58 14.02
N ARG A 192 10.35 -3.36 15.25
CA ARG A 192 8.91 -3.24 15.54
C ARG A 192 8.54 -1.81 15.90
N PHE A 193 7.36 -1.42 15.46
CA PHE A 193 6.72 -0.18 15.90
C PHE A 193 6.23 -0.34 17.33
N ARG A 194 6.44 0.68 18.17
CA ARG A 194 5.91 0.76 19.52
C ARG A 194 4.53 1.40 19.47
N SER A 195 3.48 0.60 19.47
CA SER A 195 2.11 1.11 19.47
C SER A 195 1.71 1.65 20.85
N GLU A 196 1.11 2.83 20.87
CA GLU A 196 0.46 3.43 22.05
C GLU A 196 -1.07 3.41 21.91
N GLY A 197 -1.59 2.68 20.92
CA GLY A 197 -3.01 2.53 20.68
C GLY A 197 -3.69 1.57 21.67
N SER A 198 -5.00 1.67 21.76
CA SER A 198 -5.83 0.83 22.61
C SER A 198 -7.06 0.32 21.84
N ILE A 199 -7.38 -0.96 22.04
CA ILE A 199 -8.61 -1.54 21.50
C ILE A 199 -9.89 -0.95 22.12
N ASP A 200 -9.76 -0.24 23.24
CA ASP A 200 -10.87 0.45 23.91
C ASP A 200 -11.12 1.85 23.35
N ARG A 201 -10.27 2.33 22.45
CA ARG A 201 -10.41 3.63 21.81
C ARG A 201 -10.76 3.50 20.35
N GLN A 202 -11.64 4.38 19.89
CA GLN A 202 -12.08 4.47 18.50
C GLN A 202 -11.98 5.91 18.01
N PHE A 203 -11.86 6.06 16.70
CA PHE A 203 -11.84 7.34 16.01
C PHE A 203 -12.67 7.31 14.74
N LYS A 204 -13.04 8.48 14.23
CA LYS A 204 -13.75 8.63 12.95
C LYS A 204 -12.76 8.84 11.84
N PHE A 205 -13.04 8.23 10.70
CA PHE A 205 -12.24 8.33 9.50
C PHE A 205 -13.15 8.47 8.27
N ASP A 206 -12.81 9.36 7.36
CA ASP A 206 -13.55 9.57 6.12
C ASP A 206 -12.80 8.91 4.94
N ASP A 207 -13.37 7.82 4.44
CA ASP A 207 -12.92 7.16 3.21
C ASP A 207 -13.73 7.66 2.02
N LEU A 208 -13.09 7.86 0.88
CA LEU A 208 -13.77 8.44 -0.30
C LEU A 208 -14.81 7.50 -0.94
N VAL A 209 -14.74 6.20 -0.66
CA VAL A 209 -15.71 5.19 -1.15
C VAL A 209 -16.60 4.68 -0.03
N LYS A 210 -16.00 4.28 1.09
CA LYS A 210 -16.70 3.68 2.23
C LYS A 210 -17.44 4.73 3.08
N GLY A 211 -17.16 6.02 2.88
CA GLY A 211 -17.73 7.10 3.67
C GLY A 211 -17.17 7.17 5.08
N LYS A 212 -18.00 7.56 6.04
CA LYS A 212 -17.61 7.71 7.45
C LYS A 212 -17.48 6.35 8.13
N LEU A 213 -16.27 6.03 8.55
CA LEU A 213 -15.93 4.81 9.28
C LEU A 213 -15.68 5.12 10.74
N THR A 214 -16.03 4.18 11.62
CA THR A 214 -15.58 4.15 13.01
C THR A 214 -14.53 3.08 13.13
N ILE A 215 -13.30 3.46 13.52
CA ILE A 215 -12.12 2.60 13.49
C ILE A 215 -11.61 2.44 14.91
N THR A 216 -11.34 1.19 15.32
CA THR A 216 -10.64 0.87 16.57
C THR A 216 -9.13 1.07 16.37
N GLU A 217 -8.46 1.68 17.35
CA GLU A 217 -7.02 1.88 17.29
C GLU A 217 -6.25 0.56 17.23
N ASN A 218 -5.07 0.61 16.63
CA ASN A 218 -4.13 -0.51 16.62
C ASN A 218 -3.32 -0.55 17.91
N ASN A 219 -3.29 -1.69 18.59
CA ASN A 219 -2.46 -1.94 19.77
C ASN A 219 -1.31 -2.92 19.52
N VAL A 220 -1.17 -3.43 18.31
CA VAL A 220 -0.14 -4.41 17.94
C VAL A 220 1.14 -3.69 17.55
N ASP A 221 2.27 -4.19 18.03
CA ASP A 221 3.61 -3.73 17.63
C ASP A 221 4.04 -4.43 16.34
N HIS A 222 3.56 -3.93 15.22
CA HIS A 222 3.84 -4.48 13.89
C HIS A 222 5.31 -4.34 13.50
N VAL A 223 5.79 -5.26 12.67
CA VAL A 223 7.14 -5.20 12.10
C VAL A 223 7.20 -4.09 11.06
N LEU A 224 8.21 -3.24 11.16
CA LEU A 224 8.56 -2.20 10.21
C LEU A 224 9.62 -2.65 9.22
N LEU A 225 10.75 -3.18 9.76
CA LEU A 225 11.84 -3.78 8.97
C LEU A 225 11.97 -5.25 9.32
N LYS A 226 12.11 -6.06 8.29
CA LYS A 226 12.45 -7.49 8.42
C LYS A 226 13.93 -7.65 8.78
N SER A 227 14.34 -8.86 9.11
CA SER A 227 15.72 -9.18 9.52
C SER A 227 16.77 -8.92 8.43
N ASP A 228 16.36 -8.88 7.17
CA ASP A 228 17.20 -8.51 6.03
C ASP A 228 17.30 -6.98 5.80
N GLY A 229 16.68 -6.18 6.66
CA GLY A 229 16.65 -4.71 6.54
C GLY A 229 15.65 -4.18 5.51
N ILE A 230 14.89 -5.06 4.85
CA ILE A 230 13.86 -4.67 3.90
C ILE A 230 12.55 -4.39 4.65
N PRO A 231 11.82 -3.32 4.31
CA PRO A 231 10.60 -2.96 5.01
C PRO A 231 9.45 -3.94 4.73
N THR A 232 8.50 -3.97 5.67
CA THR A 232 7.17 -4.50 5.37
C THR A 232 6.41 -3.50 4.50
N TYR A 233 5.33 -3.97 3.88
CA TYR A 233 4.41 -3.09 3.13
C TYR A 233 3.97 -1.86 3.94
N HIS A 234 3.67 -2.05 5.21
CA HIS A 234 3.18 -0.97 6.07
C HIS A 234 4.15 0.21 6.16
N PHE A 235 5.41 -0.09 6.42
CA PHE A 235 6.43 0.94 6.56
C PHE A 235 6.81 1.56 5.21
N ALA A 236 6.98 0.74 4.19
CA ALA A 236 7.25 1.19 2.83
C ALA A 236 6.13 2.11 2.30
N HIS A 237 4.86 1.74 2.53
CA HIS A 237 3.71 2.56 2.18
C HIS A 237 3.78 3.95 2.81
N ALA A 238 4.00 4.06 4.12
CA ALA A 238 4.04 5.35 4.81
C ALA A 238 5.18 6.24 4.30
N VAL A 239 6.39 5.70 4.20
CA VAL A 239 7.58 6.45 3.76
C VAL A 239 7.46 6.87 2.30
N ASP A 240 7.11 5.94 1.42
CA ASP A 240 7.09 6.18 -0.02
C ASP A 240 5.95 7.10 -0.44
N ASP A 241 4.74 6.89 0.08
CA ASP A 241 3.62 7.75 -0.27
C ASP A 241 3.82 9.18 0.27
N HIS A 242 4.52 9.34 1.39
CA HIS A 242 4.93 10.66 1.86
C HIS A 242 5.97 11.31 0.94
N LEU A 243 7.09 10.63 0.68
CA LEU A 243 8.21 11.21 -0.10
C LEU A 243 7.88 11.38 -1.59
N MET A 244 7.03 10.53 -2.16
CA MET A 244 6.53 10.66 -3.53
C MET A 244 5.37 11.65 -3.65
N ARG A 245 4.97 12.27 -2.53
CA ARG A 245 3.94 13.31 -2.44
C ARG A 245 2.57 12.84 -2.92
N THR A 246 2.24 11.61 -2.59
CA THR A 246 0.94 11.00 -2.89
C THR A 246 -0.17 11.71 -2.11
N THR A 247 -1.21 12.13 -2.80
CA THR A 247 -2.37 12.77 -2.18
C THR A 247 -3.52 11.78 -1.95
N HIS A 248 -3.65 10.77 -2.82
CA HIS A 248 -4.72 9.77 -2.79
C HIS A 248 -4.14 8.37 -2.97
N VAL A 249 -4.57 7.46 -2.12
CA VAL A 249 -4.20 6.05 -2.16
C VAL A 249 -5.41 5.22 -2.55
N VAL A 250 -5.39 4.69 -3.77
CA VAL A 250 -6.39 3.75 -4.28
C VAL A 250 -5.89 2.33 -4.02
N ARG A 251 -6.67 1.54 -3.29
CA ARG A 251 -6.33 0.14 -3.00
C ARG A 251 -7.58 -0.68 -2.66
N GLY A 252 -7.48 -1.99 -2.67
CA GLY A 252 -8.57 -2.88 -2.30
C GLY A 252 -8.97 -2.75 -0.82
N ASP A 253 -10.22 -3.05 -0.52
CA ASP A 253 -10.76 -2.96 0.84
C ASP A 253 -10.23 -4.04 1.79
N GLU A 254 -9.52 -5.04 1.28
CA GLU A 254 -8.75 -5.98 2.09
C GLU A 254 -7.69 -5.31 2.96
N TRP A 255 -7.33 -4.06 2.67
CA TRP A 255 -6.38 -3.26 3.45
C TRP A 255 -7.03 -2.47 4.60
N LEU A 256 -8.36 -2.45 4.71
CA LEU A 256 -9.05 -1.77 5.81
C LEU A 256 -8.62 -2.25 7.20
N PRO A 257 -8.38 -3.54 7.45
CA PRO A 257 -7.87 -3.98 8.76
C PRO A 257 -6.50 -3.41 9.13
N SER A 258 -5.69 -3.03 8.14
CA SER A 258 -4.37 -2.41 8.35
C SER A 258 -4.43 -0.88 8.48
N LEU A 259 -5.54 -0.25 8.13
CA LEU A 259 -5.69 1.20 8.13
C LEU A 259 -5.43 1.85 9.50
N PRO A 260 -5.89 1.28 10.64
CA PRO A 260 -5.59 1.85 11.95
C PRO A 260 -4.09 1.99 12.21
N PHE A 261 -3.32 0.97 11.84
CA PHE A 261 -1.87 1.00 11.97
C PHE A 261 -1.23 1.99 10.99
N HIS A 262 -1.70 2.06 9.75
CA HIS A 262 -1.18 3.02 8.77
C HIS A 262 -1.39 4.46 9.25
N ILE A 263 -2.56 4.80 9.75
CA ILE A 263 -2.85 6.13 10.33
C ILE A 263 -1.89 6.44 11.49
N GLN A 264 -1.73 5.48 12.42
CA GLN A 264 -0.83 5.60 13.55
C GLN A 264 0.62 5.83 13.12
N LEU A 265 1.06 5.13 12.07
CA LEU A 265 2.42 5.22 11.56
C LEU A 265 2.68 6.58 10.88
N PHE A 266 1.75 7.08 10.07
CA PHE A 266 1.84 8.43 9.51
C PHE A 266 1.93 9.49 10.60
N GLN A 267 1.11 9.39 11.64
CA GLN A 267 1.15 10.31 12.79
C GLN A 267 2.50 10.25 13.53
N ALA A 268 3.02 9.04 13.79
CA ALA A 268 4.29 8.85 14.47
C ALA A 268 5.48 9.43 13.68
N LEU A 269 5.43 9.37 12.36
CA LEU A 269 6.44 9.93 11.46
C LEU A 269 6.26 11.45 11.23
N GLY A 270 5.15 12.03 11.68
CA GLY A 270 4.84 13.43 11.41
C GLY A 270 4.42 13.71 9.97
N PHE A 271 3.94 12.70 9.25
CA PHE A 271 3.53 12.79 7.86
C PHE A 271 2.06 13.16 7.73
N LYS A 272 1.74 13.96 6.70
CA LYS A 272 0.36 14.22 6.32
C LYS A 272 -0.27 12.94 5.78
N LEU A 273 -1.41 12.54 6.32
CA LEU A 273 -2.14 11.38 5.86
C LEU A 273 -2.74 11.64 4.47
N PRO A 274 -2.55 10.74 3.50
CA PRO A 274 -3.24 10.82 2.22
C PRO A 274 -4.74 10.55 2.39
N LYS A 275 -5.54 10.92 1.41
CA LYS A 275 -6.92 10.45 1.30
C LYS A 275 -6.93 9.02 0.78
N TYR A 276 -7.79 8.17 1.36
CA TYR A 276 -7.90 6.79 0.94
C TYR A 276 -9.16 6.54 0.12
N VAL A 277 -9.00 5.68 -0.88
CA VAL A 277 -10.04 5.19 -1.78
C VAL A 277 -10.01 3.66 -1.68
N HIS A 278 -10.72 3.09 -0.71
CA HIS A 278 -10.80 1.64 -0.53
C HIS A 278 -11.90 1.07 -1.41
N ILE A 279 -11.49 0.41 -2.49
CA ILE A 279 -12.42 -0.16 -3.49
C ILE A 279 -12.85 -1.57 -3.10
N GLY A 280 -14.15 -1.82 -3.24
CA GLY A 280 -14.70 -3.16 -3.04
C GLY A 280 -14.28 -4.11 -4.18
N PRO A 281 -14.41 -5.43 -3.95
CA PRO A 281 -14.04 -6.43 -4.95
C PRO A 281 -14.99 -6.44 -6.15
N LEU A 282 -14.50 -6.97 -7.27
CA LEU A 282 -15.37 -7.38 -8.38
C LEU A 282 -16.10 -8.67 -8.00
N MET A 283 -17.42 -8.62 -8.09
CA MET A 283 -18.32 -9.70 -7.70
C MET A 283 -18.99 -10.30 -8.94
N LYS A 284 -19.38 -11.55 -8.86
CA LYS A 284 -20.15 -12.27 -9.89
C LYS A 284 -21.31 -13.02 -9.24
N MET A 285 -22.41 -13.15 -9.96
CA MET A 285 -23.51 -14.01 -9.52
C MET A 285 -23.12 -15.48 -9.69
N ASP A 286 -23.37 -16.26 -8.66
CA ASP A 286 -23.23 -17.73 -8.66
C ASP A 286 -24.57 -18.32 -8.16
N GLY A 287 -25.44 -18.61 -9.11
CA GLY A 287 -26.84 -18.87 -8.80
C GLY A 287 -27.52 -17.63 -8.18
N SER A 288 -28.08 -17.78 -6.99
CA SER A 288 -28.72 -16.69 -6.24
C SER A 288 -27.79 -15.91 -5.31
N SER A 289 -26.53 -16.32 -5.18
CA SER A 289 -25.56 -15.68 -4.30
C SER A 289 -24.50 -14.88 -5.08
N LYS A 290 -23.92 -13.87 -4.41
CA LYS A 290 -22.77 -13.12 -4.95
C LYS A 290 -21.49 -13.70 -4.41
N ARG A 291 -20.48 -13.86 -5.27
CA ARG A 291 -19.11 -14.22 -4.88
C ARG A 291 -18.09 -13.34 -5.54
N LYS A 292 -16.91 -13.22 -4.94
CA LYS A 292 -15.75 -12.56 -5.56
C LYS A 292 -15.28 -13.37 -6.77
N LEU A 293 -14.88 -12.68 -7.86
CA LEU A 293 -14.20 -13.32 -8.98
C LEU A 293 -12.92 -14.00 -8.51
N SER A 294 -12.64 -15.17 -9.05
CA SER A 294 -11.48 -15.97 -8.68
C SER A 294 -10.72 -16.50 -9.88
N LYS A 295 -9.38 -16.52 -9.78
CA LYS A 295 -8.48 -17.02 -10.84
C LYS A 295 -8.82 -18.45 -11.30
N ARG A 296 -9.35 -19.29 -10.42
CA ARG A 296 -9.64 -20.71 -10.75
C ARG A 296 -10.94 -20.91 -11.50
N LYS A 297 -11.94 -20.05 -11.27
CA LYS A 297 -13.29 -20.22 -11.80
C LYS A 297 -13.64 -19.29 -12.94
N ASP A 298 -12.98 -18.13 -13.02
CA ASP A 298 -13.37 -17.03 -13.89
C ASP A 298 -12.21 -16.64 -14.81
N PRO A 299 -12.14 -17.19 -16.04
CA PRO A 299 -11.08 -16.87 -17.00
C PRO A 299 -11.07 -15.39 -17.38
N GLU A 300 -12.24 -14.74 -17.36
CA GLU A 300 -12.40 -13.31 -17.59
C GLU A 300 -11.74 -12.41 -16.53
N LEU A 301 -11.26 -12.98 -15.44
CA LEU A 301 -10.45 -12.23 -14.46
C LEU A 301 -9.06 -11.86 -15.02
N ALA A 302 -8.50 -12.67 -15.91
CA ALA A 302 -7.24 -12.38 -16.55
C ALA A 302 -7.38 -11.34 -17.67
N LEU A 303 -6.56 -10.29 -17.69
CA LEU A 303 -6.63 -9.25 -18.72
C LEU A 303 -6.25 -9.75 -20.12
N THR A 304 -5.50 -10.83 -20.21
CA THR A 304 -5.18 -11.51 -21.48
C THR A 304 -6.40 -12.14 -22.13
N TYR A 305 -7.44 -12.49 -21.37
CA TYR A 305 -8.69 -13.08 -21.88
C TYR A 305 -9.35 -12.18 -22.93
N TYR A 306 -9.50 -10.90 -22.67
CA TYR A 306 -10.22 -9.97 -23.55
C TYR A 306 -9.53 -9.81 -24.89
N LYS A 307 -8.20 -9.78 -24.90
CA LYS A 307 -7.41 -9.75 -26.13
C LYS A 307 -7.56 -11.05 -26.92
N ALA A 308 -7.50 -12.20 -26.24
CA ALA A 308 -7.63 -13.52 -26.86
C ALA A 308 -9.01 -13.74 -27.48
N GLU A 309 -10.08 -13.27 -26.80
CA GLU A 309 -11.46 -13.35 -27.28
C GLU A 309 -11.82 -12.26 -28.31
N GLY A 310 -10.88 -11.36 -28.64
CA GLY A 310 -11.07 -10.33 -29.65
C GLY A 310 -11.96 -9.16 -29.22
N PHE A 311 -12.14 -8.90 -27.92
CA PHE A 311 -12.88 -7.74 -27.46
C PHE A 311 -12.15 -6.44 -27.83
N PRO A 312 -12.83 -5.47 -28.46
CA PRO A 312 -12.25 -4.16 -28.73
C PRO A 312 -11.90 -3.44 -27.41
N ILE A 313 -10.71 -2.83 -27.36
CA ILE A 313 -10.26 -2.10 -26.16
C ILE A 313 -11.26 -1.03 -25.71
N PRO A 314 -11.84 -0.18 -26.61
CA PRO A 314 -12.84 0.78 -26.20
C PRO A 314 -14.04 0.15 -25.49
N SER A 315 -14.51 -1.01 -25.96
CA SER A 315 -15.64 -1.72 -25.34
C SER A 315 -15.32 -2.21 -23.94
N VAL A 316 -14.11 -2.72 -23.72
CA VAL A 316 -13.66 -3.14 -22.38
C VAL A 316 -13.61 -1.94 -21.43
N ARG A 317 -13.07 -0.82 -21.89
CA ARG A 317 -13.00 0.42 -21.09
C ARG A 317 -14.39 0.97 -20.75
N GLU A 318 -15.30 1.01 -21.71
CA GLU A 318 -16.71 1.43 -21.51
C GLU A 318 -17.39 0.52 -20.48
N TYR A 319 -17.22 -0.80 -20.62
CA TYR A 319 -17.80 -1.74 -19.67
C TYR A 319 -17.27 -1.58 -18.27
N ILE A 320 -15.95 -1.44 -18.09
CA ILE A 320 -15.32 -1.20 -16.79
C ILE A 320 -15.87 0.09 -16.17
N MET A 321 -16.00 1.17 -16.93
CA MET A 321 -16.55 2.43 -16.42
C MET A 321 -18.01 2.29 -16.03
N THR A 322 -18.81 1.55 -16.79
CA THR A 322 -20.21 1.24 -16.46
C THR A 322 -20.34 0.46 -15.15
N VAL A 323 -19.47 -0.53 -14.95
CA VAL A 323 -19.44 -1.34 -13.72
C VAL A 323 -19.00 -0.52 -12.51
N LEU A 324 -18.06 0.41 -12.69
CA LEU A 324 -17.46 1.17 -11.60
C LEU A 324 -18.27 2.39 -11.17
N ASN A 325 -18.92 3.07 -12.11
CA ASN A 325 -19.50 4.39 -11.85
C ASN A 325 -20.98 4.42 -12.21
N SER A 326 -21.84 4.51 -11.20
CA SER A 326 -23.29 4.36 -11.35
C SER A 326 -23.97 5.41 -12.26
N ASN A 327 -23.31 6.51 -12.56
CA ASN A 327 -23.84 7.58 -13.43
C ASN A 327 -23.20 7.60 -14.83
N PHE A 328 -22.29 6.68 -15.12
CA PHE A 328 -21.61 6.64 -16.41
C PHE A 328 -22.59 6.28 -17.56
N GLU A 329 -23.45 5.30 -17.34
CA GLU A 329 -24.40 4.84 -18.35
C GLU A 329 -25.35 5.97 -18.80
N ASP A 330 -25.89 6.75 -17.87
CA ASP A 330 -26.76 7.88 -18.16
C ASP A 330 -26.00 8.98 -18.89
N TRP A 331 -24.76 9.26 -18.46
CA TRP A 331 -23.90 10.20 -19.15
C TRP A 331 -23.60 9.75 -20.58
N ARG A 332 -23.31 8.47 -20.81
CA ARG A 332 -23.03 7.91 -22.14
C ARG A 332 -24.25 8.02 -23.05
N ARG A 333 -25.46 7.73 -22.55
CA ARG A 333 -26.71 7.92 -23.33
C ARG A 333 -26.90 9.36 -23.77
N ALA A 334 -26.56 10.32 -22.91
CA ALA A 334 -26.66 11.75 -23.23
C ALA A 334 -25.50 12.25 -24.13
N ASN A 335 -24.39 11.54 -24.20
CA ASN A 335 -23.18 11.90 -24.92
C ASN A 335 -22.63 10.71 -25.73
N PRO A 336 -23.38 10.19 -26.73
CA PRO A 336 -23.04 8.93 -27.40
C PRO A 336 -21.71 8.94 -28.14
N ASP A 337 -21.32 10.09 -28.69
CA ASP A 337 -20.10 10.25 -29.48
C ASP A 337 -18.94 10.90 -28.73
N ALA A 338 -19.13 11.22 -27.44
CA ALA A 338 -18.07 11.85 -26.64
C ALA A 338 -16.94 10.88 -26.31
N ASP A 339 -15.72 11.41 -26.24
CA ASP A 339 -14.58 10.65 -25.71
C ASP A 339 -14.85 10.27 -24.25
N ILE A 340 -14.58 9.01 -23.90
CA ILE A 340 -14.74 8.49 -22.53
C ILE A 340 -13.95 9.33 -21.52
N GLU A 341 -12.81 9.89 -21.92
CA GLU A 341 -11.97 10.75 -21.09
C GLU A 341 -12.66 12.07 -20.67
N SER A 342 -13.70 12.50 -21.39
CA SER A 342 -14.49 13.68 -21.03
C SER A 342 -15.50 13.43 -19.89
N PHE A 343 -15.73 12.18 -19.52
CA PHE A 343 -16.55 11.83 -18.37
C PHE A 343 -15.87 12.24 -17.06
N LYS A 344 -16.58 12.97 -16.22
CA LYS A 344 -16.10 13.32 -14.87
C LYS A 344 -16.29 12.16 -13.91
N PHE A 345 -15.23 11.41 -13.70
CA PHE A 345 -15.19 10.31 -12.73
C PHE A 345 -15.21 10.86 -11.29
N SER A 346 -15.96 10.17 -10.41
CA SER A 346 -15.95 10.45 -8.98
C SER A 346 -15.88 9.16 -8.15
N PRO A 347 -14.93 9.03 -7.22
CA PRO A 347 -14.84 7.86 -6.34
C PRO A 347 -16.07 7.71 -5.44
N LYS A 348 -16.82 8.79 -5.18
CA LYS A 348 -18.07 8.77 -4.40
C LYS A 348 -19.20 8.02 -5.10
N LYS A 349 -19.07 7.75 -6.40
CA LYS A 349 -20.06 6.99 -7.19
C LYS A 349 -19.72 5.51 -7.32
N LEU A 350 -18.59 5.08 -6.76
CA LEU A 350 -18.23 3.67 -6.64
C LEU A 350 -19.14 2.96 -5.62
N ASN A 351 -19.45 1.69 -5.88
CA ASN A 351 -20.20 0.87 -4.93
C ASN A 351 -19.30 0.46 -3.76
N PRO A 352 -19.60 0.86 -2.51
CA PRO A 352 -18.77 0.49 -1.35
C PRO A 352 -18.68 -1.02 -1.09
N ALA A 353 -19.71 -1.78 -1.46
CA ALA A 353 -19.76 -3.24 -1.28
C ALA A 353 -19.07 -4.02 -2.39
N GLY A 354 -18.53 -3.34 -3.39
CA GLY A 354 -17.98 -3.95 -4.59
C GLY A 354 -18.94 -3.87 -5.78
N SER A 355 -18.41 -4.07 -6.95
CA SER A 355 -19.14 -3.97 -8.22
C SER A 355 -19.50 -5.36 -8.75
N LEU A 356 -20.69 -5.49 -9.28
CA LEU A 356 -21.15 -6.69 -9.95
C LEU A 356 -20.65 -6.68 -11.40
N PHE A 357 -19.84 -7.67 -11.73
CA PHE A 357 -19.23 -7.87 -13.04
C PHE A 357 -20.06 -8.85 -13.88
#